data_3b014bb3a0aa89a85ef79b21a140422f
#
_entry.id   3b014bb3a0aa89a85ef79b21a140422f
#
_cell.length_a   1.000
_cell.length_b   1.000
_cell.length_c   1.000
_cell.angle_alpha   90.00
_cell.angle_beta   90.00
_cell.angle_gamma   90.00
#
_symmetry.space_group_name_H-M   'P 1'
#
loop_
_entity.id
_entity.type
_entity.pdbx_description
1 polymer ?
#
loop_
_entity_poly.entity_id
_entity_poly.type
_entity_poly.pdbx_seq_one_letter_code
_entity_poly.pdbx_strand_id
1 'polypeptide(L)'
;MPILLRQAKMRTMLSYSVAEKLSHTFELGPIRPPSEAYSLLIRATRNCPWNRCRFCPVYKGSKFELRAVADTIRDIEAVKAISDGVKEMAWTMGYGDNVREAAAMLCNQSQYGPCVAHVALWLAMKGKTAFLQDSNTLLMRTPELIQVIAFLRETFPSLNRVTTYGRSHTATRKSIAELKELKDAGLDRVHIGLETGYDPLLAYMEKGCTADNHIEGGKKVKEAGISLCEYVMPGLGGRKMSQEHARETARVLNEINPDHIRLRSLHVSPAMPLWTSLQDADFEVQTEDEVVREIAVFIDGLEVTSYLQSDHILNLLMEVEGNMAEDKQRCLDIIDRYLSLSDEERLNFKLGRRAGLYNRLSDLGDGYRHDKVGQAIKHLRAQDGDVEGEILRLKNSFI
;
A
#
# COMPACT_ATOMS: atom_id res chain seq x y z
N MET A 1 0.87 38.85 6.50
CA MET A 1 2.34 39.02 6.61
C MET A 1 2.97 38.18 5.52
N PRO A 2 3.77 38.71 4.59
CA PRO A 2 4.30 37.98 3.44
C PRO A 2 5.17 36.80 3.87
N ILE A 3 5.08 35.70 3.16
CA ILE A 3 5.81 34.42 3.39
C ILE A 3 7.33 34.63 3.53
N LEU A 4 7.91 35.57 2.79
CA LEU A 4 9.33 35.92 2.81
C LEU A 4 9.80 36.51 4.15
N LEU A 5 8.97 37.30 4.85
CA LEU A 5 9.29 37.85 6.18
C LEU A 5 9.23 36.79 7.28
N ARG A 6 8.37 35.77 7.15
CA ARG A 6 8.35 34.61 8.03
C ARG A 6 9.60 33.74 7.84
N GLN A 7 10.04 33.54 6.60
CA GLN A 7 11.25 32.75 6.27
C GLN A 7 12.55 33.40 6.78
N ALA A 8 12.68 34.73 6.67
CA ALA A 8 13.85 35.47 7.17
C ALA A 8 13.92 35.44 8.72
N LYS A 9 12.79 35.62 9.42
CA LYS A 9 12.71 35.48 10.87
C LYS A 9 13.08 34.08 11.37
N MET A 10 12.74 33.05 10.63
CA MET A 10 13.00 31.64 11.01
C MET A 10 14.49 31.31 10.98
N ARG A 11 15.26 31.81 9.98
CA ARG A 11 16.73 31.61 9.91
C ARG A 11 17.47 32.20 11.12
N THR A 12 16.92 33.25 11.73
CA THR A 12 17.52 33.95 12.88
C THR A 12 17.07 33.36 14.22
N MET A 13 16.02 32.54 14.28
CA MET A 13 15.42 32.02 15.52
C MET A 13 15.75 30.54 15.78
N LEU A 14 16.23 29.77 14.81
CA LEU A 14 16.62 28.39 15.06
C LEU A 14 17.95 28.37 15.83
N SER A 15 17.93 27.78 17.03
CA SER A 15 19.17 27.50 17.76
C SER A 15 20.07 26.56 16.94
N TYR A 16 21.37 26.65 17.14
CA TYR A 16 22.33 25.72 16.53
C TYR A 16 21.92 24.25 16.77
N SER A 17 21.44 23.95 17.98
CA SER A 17 20.92 22.63 18.37
C SER A 17 19.76 22.13 17.51
N VAL A 18 18.78 22.99 17.18
CA VAL A 18 17.65 22.59 16.32
C VAL A 18 18.13 22.33 14.89
N ALA A 19 19.02 23.19 14.37
CA ALA A 19 19.55 23.01 13.03
C ALA A 19 20.35 21.69 12.91
N GLU A 20 21.14 21.35 13.92
CA GLU A 20 21.87 20.09 13.99
C GLU A 20 20.93 18.88 13.99
N LYS A 21 19.90 18.89 14.85
CA LYS A 21 18.89 17.82 14.90
C LYS A 21 18.16 17.63 13.58
N LEU A 22 17.84 18.71 12.87
CA LEU A 22 17.19 18.69 11.58
C LEU A 22 18.14 18.37 10.41
N SER A 23 19.45 18.21 10.65
CA SER A 23 20.42 17.79 9.63
C SER A 23 20.58 16.27 9.51
N HIS A 24 20.05 15.51 10.47
CA HIS A 24 20.13 14.05 10.45
C HIS A 24 19.40 13.45 9.24
N THR A 25 19.93 12.33 8.75
CA THR A 25 19.35 11.56 7.66
C THR A 25 19.29 10.08 8.04
N PHE A 26 18.39 9.34 7.42
CA PHE A 26 18.26 7.91 7.57
C PHE A 26 17.75 7.28 6.26
N GLU A 27 17.85 5.95 6.15
CA GLU A 27 17.54 5.28 4.91
C GLU A 27 16.02 5.06 4.75
N LEU A 28 15.45 5.58 3.66
CA LEU A 28 14.05 5.37 3.25
C LEU A 28 13.99 4.34 2.11
N GLY A 29 13.10 3.38 2.22
CA GLY A 29 12.79 2.43 1.16
C GLY A 29 11.77 2.98 0.15
N PRO A 30 11.68 2.37 -1.05
CA PRO A 30 10.85 2.88 -2.14
C PRO A 30 9.36 2.58 -1.99
N ILE A 31 8.98 1.61 -1.18
CA ILE A 31 7.57 1.17 -1.08
C ILE A 31 7.04 1.19 0.35
N ARG A 32 5.75 1.48 0.42
CA ARG A 32 4.89 1.31 1.59
C ARG A 32 3.47 1.02 1.12
N PRO A 33 2.64 0.31 1.92
CA PRO A 33 1.23 0.15 1.59
C PRO A 33 0.45 1.45 1.85
N PRO A 34 -0.70 1.68 1.19
CA PRO A 34 -1.54 2.86 1.44
C PRO A 34 -1.91 3.05 2.92
N SER A 35 -2.16 1.95 3.65
CA SER A 35 -2.45 1.98 5.09
C SER A 35 -1.31 2.53 5.95
N GLU A 36 -0.10 2.57 5.44
CA GLU A 36 1.10 3.04 6.13
C GLU A 36 1.61 4.38 5.54
N ALA A 37 0.75 5.10 4.80
CA ALA A 37 1.09 6.37 4.17
C ALA A 37 1.61 7.42 5.18
N TYR A 38 1.12 7.35 6.42
CA TYR A 38 1.48 8.26 7.52
C TYR A 38 2.25 7.56 8.65
N SER A 39 2.72 6.33 8.44
CA SER A 39 3.55 5.63 9.42
C SER A 39 5.01 6.07 9.32
N LEU A 40 5.72 6.02 10.45
CA LEU A 40 7.17 6.16 10.43
C LEU A 40 7.77 5.01 9.63
N LEU A 41 8.59 5.32 8.66
CA LEU A 41 9.25 4.33 7.82
C LEU A 41 10.67 4.07 8.34
N ILE A 42 10.98 2.84 8.67
CA ILE A 42 12.33 2.36 9.07
C ILE A 42 12.73 1.23 8.13
N ARG A 43 13.78 1.43 7.37
CA ARG A 43 14.25 0.42 6.41
C ARG A 43 15.08 -0.66 7.12
N ALA A 44 14.50 -1.84 7.34
CA ALA A 44 15.15 -2.96 8.04
C ALA A 44 15.88 -3.93 7.10
N THR A 45 15.38 -4.05 5.85
CA THR A 45 16.05 -4.82 4.77
C THR A 45 16.08 -3.98 3.50
N ARG A 46 16.94 -4.32 2.54
CA ARG A 46 16.97 -3.66 1.24
C ARG A 46 16.51 -4.61 0.16
N ASN A 47 15.60 -4.13 -0.67
CA ASN A 47 15.12 -4.78 -1.87
C ASN A 47 14.38 -6.12 -1.61
N CYS A 48 14.13 -6.92 -2.66
CA CYS A 48 13.37 -8.15 -2.57
C CYS A 48 14.29 -9.39 -2.70
N PRO A 49 14.25 -10.33 -1.74
CA PRO A 49 15.08 -11.53 -1.79
C PRO A 49 14.70 -12.49 -2.92
N TRP A 50 13.47 -12.40 -3.41
CA TRP A 50 12.99 -13.21 -4.53
C TRP A 50 13.16 -12.54 -5.89
N ASN A 51 12.65 -11.33 -6.03
CA ASN A 51 12.78 -10.40 -7.16
C ASN A 51 12.52 -10.99 -8.58
N ARG A 52 11.77 -12.12 -8.69
CA ARG A 52 11.47 -12.80 -9.96
C ARG A 52 10.05 -12.54 -10.47
N CYS A 53 9.11 -12.13 -9.57
CA CYS A 53 7.71 -11.94 -9.94
C CYS A 53 7.56 -11.12 -11.22
N ARG A 54 6.81 -11.66 -12.20
CA ARG A 54 6.65 -11.05 -13.53
C ARG A 54 5.85 -9.75 -13.51
N PHE A 55 4.98 -9.59 -12.51
CA PHE A 55 4.13 -8.40 -12.31
C PHE A 55 4.77 -7.29 -11.46
N CYS A 56 5.97 -7.48 -10.93
CA CYS A 56 6.58 -6.52 -10.01
C CYS A 56 7.82 -5.86 -10.64
N PRO A 57 7.80 -4.53 -10.84
CA PRO A 57 8.95 -3.79 -11.40
C PRO A 57 9.92 -3.28 -10.33
N VAL A 58 9.53 -3.23 -9.04
CA VAL A 58 10.11 -2.33 -8.03
C VAL A 58 11.61 -2.53 -7.79
N TYR A 59 12.06 -3.79 -7.76
CA TYR A 59 13.46 -4.10 -7.40
C TYR A 59 14.25 -4.78 -8.52
N LYS A 60 13.74 -4.77 -9.76
CA LYS A 60 14.43 -5.42 -10.89
C LYS A 60 15.87 -4.87 -11.02
N GLY A 61 16.83 -5.78 -11.17
CA GLY A 61 18.24 -5.42 -11.22
C GLY A 61 18.90 -5.09 -9.87
N SER A 62 18.14 -5.01 -8.77
CA SER A 62 18.67 -4.69 -7.44
C SER A 62 18.96 -5.95 -6.63
N LYS A 63 20.09 -5.96 -5.91
CA LYS A 63 20.48 -7.05 -5.01
C LYS A 63 19.81 -6.91 -3.66
N PHE A 64 19.32 -8.02 -3.11
CA PHE A 64 18.81 -8.07 -1.74
C PHE A 64 19.93 -7.98 -0.71
N GLU A 65 19.66 -7.26 0.38
CA GLU A 65 20.58 -7.16 1.53
C GLU A 65 19.79 -7.19 2.85
N LEU A 66 20.33 -7.93 3.82
CA LEU A 66 19.98 -7.78 5.22
C LEU A 66 20.79 -6.61 5.79
N ARG A 67 20.16 -5.61 6.36
CA ARG A 67 20.86 -4.52 7.04
C ARG A 67 21.35 -5.00 8.41
N ALA A 68 22.51 -4.53 8.82
CA ALA A 68 22.97 -4.78 10.19
C ALA A 68 22.01 -4.10 11.20
N VAL A 69 21.76 -4.77 12.33
CA VAL A 69 20.92 -4.22 13.41
C VAL A 69 21.40 -2.85 13.86
N ALA A 70 22.72 -2.69 14.01
CA ALA A 70 23.33 -1.40 14.39
C ALA A 70 23.02 -0.26 13.41
N ASP A 71 22.92 -0.55 12.11
CA ASP A 71 22.59 0.47 11.09
C ASP A 71 21.13 0.89 11.22
N THR A 72 20.24 -0.06 11.45
CA THR A 72 18.82 0.22 11.65
C THR A 72 18.57 0.98 12.96
N ILE A 73 19.32 0.65 14.00
CA ILE A 73 19.28 1.40 15.28
C ILE A 73 19.74 2.85 15.07
N ARG A 74 20.86 3.09 14.36
CA ARG A 74 21.30 4.46 14.02
C ARG A 74 20.23 5.26 13.26
N ASP A 75 19.50 4.61 12.35
CA ASP A 75 18.38 5.27 11.67
C ASP A 75 17.26 5.65 12.64
N ILE A 76 16.93 4.80 13.61
CA ILE A 76 15.93 5.11 14.65
C ILE A 76 16.41 6.27 15.54
N GLU A 77 17.69 6.32 15.89
CA GLU A 77 18.30 7.45 16.63
C GLU A 77 18.24 8.74 15.82
N ALA A 78 18.53 8.68 14.51
CA ALA A 78 18.40 9.84 13.63
C ALA A 78 16.95 10.35 13.54
N VAL A 79 15.97 9.45 13.44
CA VAL A 79 14.55 9.79 13.51
C VAL A 79 14.20 10.49 14.86
N LYS A 80 14.76 9.97 15.97
CA LYS A 80 14.55 10.57 17.31
C LYS A 80 15.10 11.99 17.36
N ALA A 81 16.32 12.20 16.86
CA ALA A 81 16.93 13.52 16.79
C ALA A 81 16.07 14.50 15.96
N ILE A 82 15.64 14.09 14.76
CA ILE A 82 14.75 14.91 13.92
C ILE A 82 13.42 15.19 14.64
N SER A 83 12.81 14.17 15.27
CA SER A 83 11.55 14.32 16.02
C SER A 83 11.68 15.37 17.13
N ASP A 84 12.78 15.34 17.87
CA ASP A 84 13.06 16.32 18.94
C ASP A 84 13.29 17.72 18.34
N GLY A 85 14.00 17.82 17.21
CA GLY A 85 14.20 19.09 16.50
C GLY A 85 12.88 19.72 16.03
N VAL A 86 11.95 18.91 15.48
CA VAL A 86 10.61 19.37 15.06
C VAL A 86 9.81 19.89 16.25
N LYS A 87 9.82 19.17 17.38
CA LYS A 87 9.12 19.58 18.60
C LYS A 87 9.72 20.86 19.19
N GLU A 88 11.05 20.93 19.29
CA GLU A 88 11.74 22.12 19.79
C GLU A 88 11.47 23.33 18.89
N MET A 89 11.44 23.16 17.58
CA MET A 89 11.05 24.21 16.64
C MET A 89 9.62 24.68 16.90
N ALA A 90 8.65 23.77 17.10
CA ALA A 90 7.27 24.12 17.40
C ALA A 90 7.16 24.95 18.69
N TRP A 91 7.86 24.56 19.74
CA TRP A 91 7.95 25.32 21.00
C TRP A 91 8.57 26.71 20.83
N THR A 92 9.70 26.81 20.12
CA THR A 92 10.37 28.09 19.83
C THR A 92 9.47 29.05 19.04
N MET A 93 8.60 28.50 18.19
CA MET A 93 7.62 29.26 17.39
C MET A 93 6.34 29.62 18.18
N GLY A 94 6.21 29.19 19.43
CA GLY A 94 5.05 29.45 20.27
C GLY A 94 3.85 28.53 20.07
N TYR A 95 4.03 27.40 19.35
CA TYR A 95 2.96 26.41 19.09
C TYR A 95 2.90 25.31 20.16
N GLY A 96 3.85 25.27 21.14
CA GLY A 96 3.90 24.24 22.17
C GLY A 96 3.95 22.82 21.56
N ASP A 97 3.10 21.93 22.05
CA ASP A 97 3.02 20.53 21.55
C ASP A 97 2.33 20.39 20.19
N ASN A 98 1.79 21.47 19.63
CA ASN A 98 1.18 21.44 18.31
C ASN A 98 2.25 21.55 17.20
N VAL A 99 2.71 20.41 16.72
CA VAL A 99 3.76 20.35 15.69
C VAL A 99 3.28 20.63 14.26
N ARG A 100 1.97 20.78 14.02
CA ARG A 100 1.41 20.86 12.64
C ARG A 100 1.98 22.03 11.84
N GLU A 101 2.08 23.22 12.44
CA GLU A 101 2.61 24.40 11.75
C GLU A 101 4.12 24.26 11.45
N ALA A 102 4.90 23.75 12.42
CA ALA A 102 6.30 23.44 12.20
C ALA A 102 6.49 22.40 11.10
N ALA A 103 5.69 21.34 11.11
CA ALA A 103 5.71 20.31 10.08
C ALA A 103 5.35 20.86 8.69
N ALA A 104 4.30 21.67 8.58
CA ALA A 104 3.92 22.30 7.31
C ALA A 104 5.05 23.19 6.75
N MET A 105 5.77 23.90 7.60
CA MET A 105 6.92 24.70 7.18
C MET A 105 8.07 23.82 6.70
N LEU A 106 8.40 22.75 7.43
CA LEU A 106 9.50 21.83 7.08
C LEU A 106 9.21 21.08 5.79
N CYS A 107 7.99 20.62 5.59
CA CYS A 107 7.58 19.91 4.35
C CYS A 107 7.63 20.81 3.10
N ASN A 108 7.44 22.12 3.25
CA ASN A 108 7.45 23.07 2.15
C ASN A 108 8.84 23.66 1.84
N GLN A 109 9.88 23.27 2.55
CA GLN A 109 11.24 23.78 2.38
C GLN A 109 12.20 22.68 1.94
N SER A 110 12.61 22.70 0.67
CA SER A 110 13.48 21.70 0.06
C SER A 110 14.85 21.54 0.75
N GLN A 111 15.28 22.55 1.52
CA GLN A 111 16.57 22.52 2.24
C GLN A 111 16.66 21.46 3.33
N TYR A 112 15.51 20.99 3.87
CA TYR A 112 15.50 20.00 4.96
C TYR A 112 15.52 18.54 4.48
N GLY A 113 15.33 18.31 3.18
CA GLY A 113 15.38 16.97 2.63
C GLY A 113 14.20 16.04 3.02
N PRO A 114 14.14 14.84 2.41
CA PRO A 114 12.98 13.93 2.53
C PRO A 114 12.84 13.31 3.94
N CYS A 115 13.95 13.08 4.67
CA CYS A 115 13.90 12.47 5.99
C CYS A 115 13.19 13.38 7.01
N VAL A 116 13.54 14.66 7.03
CA VAL A 116 12.89 15.65 7.92
C VAL A 116 11.43 15.83 7.55
N ALA A 117 11.10 15.96 6.26
CA ALA A 117 9.72 16.08 5.80
C ALA A 117 8.89 14.85 6.21
N HIS A 118 9.46 13.64 6.08
CA HIS A 118 8.79 12.40 6.49
C HIS A 118 8.49 12.36 8.00
N VAL A 119 9.47 12.65 8.85
CA VAL A 119 9.29 12.65 10.31
C VAL A 119 8.33 13.76 10.74
N ALA A 120 8.43 14.95 10.16
CA ALA A 120 7.53 16.06 10.43
C ALA A 120 6.07 15.72 10.10
N LEU A 121 5.82 15.11 8.92
CA LEU A 121 4.50 14.63 8.53
C LEU A 121 3.98 13.55 9.47
N TRP A 122 4.82 12.56 9.82
CA TRP A 122 4.46 11.52 10.78
C TRP A 122 4.02 12.09 12.13
N LEU A 123 4.76 13.06 12.68
CA LEU A 123 4.40 13.72 13.92
C LEU A 123 3.09 14.51 13.80
N ALA A 124 2.90 15.27 12.70
CA ALA A 124 1.66 16.00 12.42
C ALA A 124 0.43 15.08 12.35
N MET A 125 0.64 13.83 11.92
CA MET A 125 -0.36 12.77 11.86
C MET A 125 -0.43 11.92 13.15
N LYS A 126 -0.03 12.50 14.29
CA LYS A 126 -0.05 11.97 15.67
C LYS A 126 1.07 10.98 16.03
N GLY A 127 1.95 10.56 15.13
CA GLY A 127 3.12 9.72 15.42
C GLY A 127 2.83 8.39 16.11
N LYS A 128 1.78 7.66 15.66
CA LYS A 128 1.28 6.47 16.38
C LYS A 128 1.63 5.14 15.73
N THR A 129 2.13 5.14 14.50
CA THR A 129 2.39 3.90 13.75
C THR A 129 3.77 3.93 13.12
N ALA A 130 4.39 2.75 13.00
CA ALA A 130 5.65 2.56 12.30
C ALA A 130 5.57 1.37 11.33
N PHE A 131 6.30 1.46 10.23
CA PHE A 131 6.38 0.44 9.21
C PHE A 131 7.84 0.07 8.94
N LEU A 132 8.20 -1.19 9.19
CA LEU A 132 9.51 -1.73 8.89
C LEU A 132 9.59 -2.10 7.40
N GLN A 133 10.33 -1.32 6.63
CA GLN A 133 10.60 -1.55 5.22
C GLN A 133 11.80 -2.52 5.09
N ASP A 134 12.04 -3.31 4.08
CA ASP A 134 11.42 -3.42 2.79
C ASP A 134 10.61 -4.71 2.65
N SER A 135 10.62 -5.30 1.47
CA SER A 135 9.68 -6.26 0.93
C SER A 135 9.52 -7.58 1.71
N ASN A 136 10.45 -7.95 2.60
CA ASN A 136 10.38 -9.20 3.38
C ASN A 136 11.22 -9.14 4.67
N THR A 137 10.87 -8.27 5.58
CA THR A 137 11.60 -8.08 6.85
C THR A 137 11.56 -9.32 7.75
N LEU A 138 10.53 -10.17 7.62
CA LEU A 138 10.47 -11.46 8.33
C LEU A 138 11.64 -12.40 8.01
N LEU A 139 12.41 -12.15 6.96
CA LEU A 139 13.61 -12.93 6.63
C LEU A 139 14.76 -12.69 7.60
N MET A 140 14.77 -11.58 8.33
CA MET A 140 15.75 -11.35 9.40
C MET A 140 15.68 -12.47 10.44
N ARG A 141 16.82 -12.74 11.07
CA ARG A 141 16.83 -13.67 12.21
C ARG A 141 15.96 -13.12 13.33
N THR A 142 15.18 -13.99 13.97
CA THR A 142 14.21 -13.59 14.99
C THR A 142 14.82 -12.72 16.09
N PRO A 143 15.98 -13.07 16.70
CA PRO A 143 16.61 -12.23 17.73
C PRO A 143 17.03 -10.85 17.21
N GLU A 144 17.46 -10.74 15.95
CA GLU A 144 17.86 -9.46 15.35
C GLU A 144 16.64 -8.56 15.10
N LEU A 145 15.54 -9.13 14.60
CA LEU A 145 14.32 -8.37 14.39
C LEU A 145 13.69 -7.93 15.71
N ILE A 146 13.75 -8.76 16.75
CA ILE A 146 13.32 -8.41 18.12
C ILE A 146 14.11 -7.20 18.64
N GLN A 147 15.44 -7.16 18.47
CA GLN A 147 16.26 -6.02 18.90
C GLN A 147 15.81 -4.72 18.22
N VAL A 148 15.55 -4.76 16.92
CA VAL A 148 15.08 -3.58 16.16
C VAL A 148 13.72 -3.11 16.67
N ILE A 149 12.76 -4.04 16.84
CA ILE A 149 11.39 -3.71 17.28
C ILE A 149 11.41 -3.17 18.71
N ALA A 150 12.13 -3.82 19.62
CA ALA A 150 12.24 -3.40 21.02
C ALA A 150 12.84 -2.00 21.13
N PHE A 151 13.95 -1.72 20.43
CA PHE A 151 14.57 -0.41 20.42
C PHE A 151 13.65 0.68 19.82
N LEU A 152 12.92 0.36 18.76
CA LEU A 152 11.94 1.27 18.15
C LEU A 152 10.82 1.61 19.14
N ARG A 153 10.30 0.62 19.87
CA ARG A 153 9.26 0.80 20.90
C ARG A 153 9.75 1.59 22.11
N GLU A 154 10.97 1.31 22.56
CA GLU A 154 11.60 2.06 23.65
C GLU A 154 11.82 3.53 23.27
N THR A 155 12.32 3.79 22.05
CA THR A 155 12.55 5.14 21.55
C THR A 155 11.26 5.93 21.35
N PHE A 156 10.18 5.27 20.92
CA PHE A 156 8.87 5.86 20.65
C PHE A 156 7.73 5.13 21.39
N PRO A 157 7.59 5.31 22.70
CA PRO A 157 6.57 4.62 23.50
C PRO A 157 5.13 4.93 23.09
N SER A 158 4.92 6.00 22.30
CA SER A 158 3.62 6.39 21.77
C SER A 158 3.13 5.52 20.62
N LEU A 159 3.98 4.64 20.06
CA LEU A 159 3.60 3.75 18.99
C LEU A 159 2.56 2.73 19.48
N ASN A 160 1.45 2.64 18.77
CA ASN A 160 0.40 1.65 19.02
C ASN A 160 0.38 0.52 17.98
N ARG A 161 1.11 0.68 16.85
CA ARG A 161 1.24 -0.36 15.86
C ARG A 161 2.60 -0.30 15.16
N VAL A 162 3.27 -1.45 15.09
CA VAL A 162 4.43 -1.72 14.24
C VAL A 162 4.04 -2.78 13.21
N THR A 163 4.23 -2.45 11.94
CA THR A 163 3.83 -3.29 10.80
C THR A 163 5.04 -3.60 9.93
N THR A 164 5.02 -4.70 9.20
CA THR A 164 6.05 -5.03 8.20
C THR A 164 5.49 -5.81 7.02
N TYR A 165 6.27 -5.90 5.94
CA TYR A 165 6.03 -6.89 4.90
C TYR A 165 6.69 -8.23 5.22
N GLY A 166 6.00 -9.31 4.82
CA GLY A 166 6.50 -10.67 4.79
C GLY A 166 6.13 -11.38 3.49
N ARG A 167 6.76 -12.53 3.26
CA ARG A 167 6.34 -13.49 2.23
C ARG A 167 5.85 -14.76 2.89
N SER A 168 4.80 -15.38 2.34
CA SER A 168 4.22 -16.63 2.85
C SER A 168 5.30 -17.70 3.04
N HIS A 169 6.14 -17.92 2.03
CA HIS A 169 7.26 -18.86 2.10
C HIS A 169 8.25 -18.56 3.25
N THR A 170 8.42 -17.31 3.66
CA THR A 170 9.24 -16.96 4.83
C THR A 170 8.49 -17.24 6.12
N ALA A 171 7.19 -16.98 6.17
CA ALA A 171 6.34 -17.28 7.32
C ALA A 171 6.28 -18.80 7.60
N THR A 172 6.22 -19.65 6.56
CA THR A 172 6.24 -21.13 6.76
C THR A 172 7.53 -21.62 7.42
N ARG A 173 8.67 -20.93 7.19
CA ARG A 173 9.98 -21.30 7.74
C ARG A 173 10.19 -20.85 9.18
N LYS A 174 9.40 -19.91 9.69
CA LYS A 174 9.42 -19.54 11.09
C LYS A 174 8.54 -20.49 11.90
N SER A 175 8.99 -20.86 13.08
CA SER A 175 8.16 -21.56 14.05
C SER A 175 7.11 -20.60 14.62
N ILE A 176 6.01 -21.15 15.14
CA ILE A 176 4.99 -20.38 15.84
C ILE A 176 5.59 -19.69 17.07
N ALA A 177 6.54 -20.35 17.76
CA ALA A 177 7.25 -19.74 18.90
C ALA A 177 8.02 -18.49 18.49
N GLU A 178 8.80 -18.53 17.40
CA GLU A 178 9.52 -17.35 16.89
C GLU A 178 8.57 -16.21 16.50
N LEU A 179 7.42 -16.54 15.89
CA LEU A 179 6.41 -15.53 15.56
C LEU A 179 5.76 -14.92 16.80
N LYS A 180 5.52 -15.73 17.87
CA LYS A 180 5.06 -15.25 19.17
C LYS A 180 6.07 -14.33 19.84
N GLU A 181 7.36 -14.69 19.81
CA GLU A 181 8.44 -13.80 20.31
C GLU A 181 8.46 -12.45 19.57
N LEU A 182 8.25 -12.44 18.25
CA LEU A 182 8.11 -11.18 17.47
C LEU A 182 6.87 -10.38 17.88
N LYS A 183 5.74 -11.07 18.15
CA LYS A 183 4.52 -10.43 18.66
C LYS A 183 4.76 -9.81 20.03
N ASP A 184 5.40 -10.53 20.93
CA ASP A 184 5.70 -10.07 22.29
C ASP A 184 6.69 -8.90 22.29
N ALA A 185 7.63 -8.88 21.35
CA ALA A 185 8.52 -7.73 21.10
C ALA A 185 7.78 -6.50 20.54
N GLY A 186 6.54 -6.67 20.07
CA GLY A 186 5.70 -5.59 19.61
C GLY A 186 5.47 -5.50 18.10
N LEU A 187 5.65 -6.60 17.34
CA LEU A 187 5.20 -6.68 15.96
C LEU A 187 3.69 -6.92 15.94
N ASP A 188 2.91 -5.93 15.49
CA ASP A 188 1.45 -6.00 15.55
C ASP A 188 0.82 -6.55 14.28
N ARG A 189 1.41 -6.29 13.11
CA ARG A 189 0.83 -6.68 11.83
C ARG A 189 1.89 -7.07 10.81
N VAL A 190 1.55 -8.08 10.01
CA VAL A 190 2.31 -8.46 8.83
C VAL A 190 1.42 -8.31 7.59
N HIS A 191 1.96 -7.68 6.56
CA HIS A 191 1.38 -7.62 5.22
C HIS A 191 2.04 -8.69 4.35
N ILE A 192 1.25 -9.56 3.74
CA ILE A 192 1.71 -10.58 2.81
C ILE A 192 1.02 -10.38 1.46
N GLY A 193 1.81 -10.43 0.38
CA GLY A 193 1.25 -10.48 -0.95
C GLY A 193 0.88 -11.91 -1.28
N LEU A 194 -0.40 -12.28 -1.12
CA LEU A 194 -0.96 -13.51 -1.68
C LEU A 194 -1.03 -13.40 -3.20
N GLU A 195 -1.58 -12.30 -3.69
CA GLU A 195 -1.85 -11.91 -5.09
C GLU A 195 -2.88 -12.83 -5.76
N THR A 196 -2.71 -14.15 -5.67
CA THR A 196 -3.60 -15.22 -6.16
C THR A 196 -3.46 -16.48 -5.32
N GLY A 197 -4.54 -17.24 -5.18
CA GLY A 197 -4.54 -18.59 -4.61
C GLY A 197 -4.44 -19.71 -5.64
N TYR A 198 -4.30 -19.39 -6.93
CA TYR A 198 -4.30 -20.35 -8.03
C TYR A 198 -2.87 -20.74 -8.39
N ASP A 199 -2.46 -21.99 -8.12
CA ASP A 199 -1.09 -22.48 -8.30
C ASP A 199 -0.56 -22.33 -9.73
N PRO A 200 -1.31 -22.64 -10.81
CA PRO A 200 -0.83 -22.39 -12.17
C PRO A 200 -0.51 -20.90 -12.42
N LEU A 201 -1.29 -19.98 -11.85
CA LEU A 201 -1.04 -18.57 -11.97
C LEU A 201 0.14 -18.12 -11.12
N LEU A 202 0.31 -18.65 -9.89
CA LEU A 202 1.50 -18.42 -9.06
C LEU A 202 2.78 -18.85 -9.79
N ALA A 203 2.74 -19.98 -10.47
CA ALA A 203 3.85 -20.49 -11.30
C ALA A 203 4.09 -19.59 -12.51
N TYR A 204 3.05 -19.24 -13.27
CA TYR A 204 3.15 -18.35 -14.45
C TYR A 204 3.72 -16.98 -14.08
N MET A 205 3.33 -16.43 -12.94
CA MET A 205 3.82 -15.15 -12.43
C MET A 205 5.15 -15.24 -11.69
N GLU A 206 5.76 -16.42 -11.61
CA GLU A 206 7.01 -16.68 -10.89
C GLU A 206 7.00 -16.14 -9.45
N LYS A 207 5.88 -16.33 -8.74
CA LYS A 207 5.72 -15.84 -7.37
C LYS A 207 6.64 -16.55 -6.37
N GLY A 208 7.01 -17.82 -6.66
CA GLY A 208 7.92 -18.62 -5.84
C GLY A 208 7.32 -19.05 -4.50
N CYS A 209 6.04 -19.37 -4.52
CA CYS A 209 5.29 -20.02 -3.44
C CYS A 209 4.06 -20.70 -4.05
N THR A 210 3.41 -21.56 -3.27
CA THR A 210 2.17 -22.27 -3.63
C THR A 210 1.01 -21.78 -2.77
N ALA A 211 -0.23 -22.17 -3.14
CA ALA A 211 -1.42 -21.96 -2.32
C ALA A 211 -1.23 -22.51 -0.91
N ASP A 212 -0.66 -23.72 -0.78
CA ASP A 212 -0.37 -24.34 0.53
C ASP A 212 0.62 -23.50 1.36
N ASN A 213 1.65 -22.90 0.72
CA ASN A 213 2.55 -22.00 1.45
C ASN A 213 1.81 -20.76 1.96
N HIS A 214 0.82 -20.25 1.22
CA HIS A 214 0.00 -19.14 1.69
C HIS A 214 -0.86 -19.54 2.88
N ILE A 215 -1.53 -20.71 2.79
CA ILE A 215 -2.37 -21.23 3.87
C ILE A 215 -1.55 -21.49 5.13
N GLU A 216 -0.45 -22.23 5.02
CA GLU A 216 0.41 -22.57 6.18
C GLU A 216 1.00 -21.30 6.80
N GLY A 217 1.61 -20.43 5.98
CA GLY A 217 2.24 -19.21 6.47
C GLY A 217 1.24 -18.25 7.12
N GLY A 218 0.06 -18.08 6.50
CA GLY A 218 -1.01 -17.24 7.03
C GLY A 218 -1.56 -17.75 8.35
N LYS A 219 -1.85 -19.07 8.44
CA LYS A 219 -2.31 -19.71 9.68
C LYS A 219 -1.30 -19.55 10.84
N LYS A 220 0.00 -19.74 10.57
CA LYS A 220 1.06 -19.55 11.59
C LYS A 220 1.11 -18.10 12.11
N VAL A 221 1.01 -17.09 11.22
CA VAL A 221 0.99 -15.68 11.61
C VAL A 221 -0.21 -15.38 12.51
N LYS A 222 -1.39 -15.87 12.14
CA LYS A 222 -2.62 -15.72 12.91
C LYS A 222 -2.53 -16.42 14.27
N GLU A 223 -2.03 -17.67 14.32
CA GLU A 223 -1.87 -18.45 15.55
C GLU A 223 -0.88 -17.79 16.52
N ALA A 224 0.10 -17.08 16.01
CA ALA A 224 1.02 -16.28 16.82
C ALA A 224 0.38 -14.99 17.38
N GLY A 225 -0.87 -14.67 17.04
CA GLY A 225 -1.56 -13.46 17.48
C GLY A 225 -1.11 -12.19 16.77
N ILE A 226 -0.40 -12.30 15.65
CA ILE A 226 -0.03 -11.18 14.79
C ILE A 226 -1.17 -10.93 13.80
N SER A 227 -1.64 -9.67 13.68
CA SER A 227 -2.63 -9.31 12.68
C SER A 227 -2.10 -9.54 11.26
N LEU A 228 -2.88 -10.22 10.42
CA LEU A 228 -2.51 -10.55 9.05
C LEU A 228 -3.32 -9.72 8.04
N CYS A 229 -2.61 -9.12 7.10
CA CYS A 229 -3.20 -8.46 5.94
C CYS A 229 -2.71 -9.14 4.66
N GLU A 230 -3.63 -9.71 3.89
CA GLU A 230 -3.33 -10.33 2.60
C GLU A 230 -3.69 -9.40 1.44
N TYR A 231 -2.76 -9.24 0.48
CA TYR A 231 -3.02 -8.52 -0.75
C TYR A 231 -3.48 -9.50 -1.83
N VAL A 232 -4.55 -9.12 -2.52
CA VAL A 232 -5.07 -9.80 -3.71
C VAL A 232 -4.92 -8.87 -4.90
N MET A 233 -4.54 -9.43 -6.06
CA MET A 233 -4.34 -8.64 -7.27
C MET A 233 -5.39 -8.96 -8.33
N PRO A 234 -6.59 -8.32 -8.30
CA PRO A 234 -7.58 -8.50 -9.36
C PRO A 234 -6.99 -8.21 -10.73
N GLY A 235 -7.35 -9.02 -11.71
CA GLY A 235 -6.84 -8.94 -13.07
C GLY A 235 -5.53 -9.69 -13.31
N LEU A 236 -4.88 -10.25 -12.27
CA LEU A 236 -3.59 -10.94 -12.41
C LEU A 236 -3.66 -12.16 -13.33
N GLY A 237 -4.81 -12.85 -13.38
CA GLY A 237 -5.04 -14.00 -14.26
C GLY A 237 -5.24 -13.62 -15.73
N GLY A 238 -5.33 -12.32 -16.06
CA GLY A 238 -5.76 -11.90 -17.38
C GLY A 238 -7.12 -12.49 -17.72
N ARG A 239 -7.51 -12.47 -19.00
CA ARG A 239 -8.79 -13.06 -19.44
C ARG A 239 -8.82 -14.58 -19.29
N LYS A 240 -7.68 -15.25 -19.53
CA LYS A 240 -7.64 -16.72 -19.62
C LYS A 240 -7.82 -17.44 -18.29
N MET A 241 -7.35 -16.85 -17.18
CA MET A 241 -7.32 -17.50 -15.84
C MET A 241 -8.15 -16.75 -14.80
N SER A 242 -9.01 -15.81 -15.21
CA SER A 242 -9.76 -14.93 -14.31
C SER A 242 -10.67 -15.68 -13.34
N GLN A 243 -11.43 -16.66 -13.80
CA GLN A 243 -12.40 -17.40 -12.98
C GLN A 243 -11.72 -18.28 -11.94
N GLU A 244 -10.69 -19.03 -12.33
CA GLU A 244 -9.90 -19.86 -11.43
C GLU A 244 -9.13 -19.00 -10.42
N HIS A 245 -8.57 -17.87 -10.89
CA HIS A 245 -7.92 -16.89 -10.02
C HIS A 245 -8.87 -16.42 -8.93
N ALA A 246 -10.08 -15.98 -9.26
CA ALA A 246 -11.06 -15.49 -8.30
C ALA A 246 -11.45 -16.57 -7.27
N ARG A 247 -11.85 -17.76 -7.76
CA ARG A 247 -12.34 -18.86 -6.91
C ARG A 247 -11.27 -19.45 -6.00
N GLU A 248 -10.09 -19.75 -6.55
CA GLU A 248 -9.01 -20.33 -5.78
C GLU A 248 -8.41 -19.33 -4.78
N THR A 249 -8.42 -18.04 -5.11
CA THR A 249 -8.02 -16.99 -4.16
C THR A 249 -8.99 -16.90 -3.00
N ALA A 250 -10.29 -16.95 -3.25
CA ALA A 250 -11.30 -17.00 -2.19
C ALA A 250 -11.13 -18.27 -1.33
N ARG A 251 -10.94 -19.45 -1.93
CA ARG A 251 -10.69 -20.71 -1.22
C ARG A 251 -9.49 -20.59 -0.26
N VAL A 252 -8.36 -20.09 -0.74
CA VAL A 252 -7.15 -19.92 0.08
C VAL A 252 -7.40 -18.96 1.23
N LEU A 253 -8.09 -17.85 0.99
CA LEU A 253 -8.40 -16.88 2.04
C LEU A 253 -9.41 -17.43 3.05
N ASN A 254 -10.36 -18.26 2.64
CA ASN A 254 -11.28 -18.94 3.55
C ASN A 254 -10.52 -19.87 4.53
N GLU A 255 -9.48 -20.56 4.05
CA GLU A 255 -8.62 -21.38 4.90
C GLU A 255 -7.77 -20.57 5.90
N ILE A 256 -7.32 -19.35 5.50
CA ILE A 256 -6.47 -18.49 6.33
C ILE A 256 -7.33 -17.65 7.29
N ASN A 257 -8.44 -17.11 6.84
CA ASN A 257 -9.26 -16.08 7.49
C ASN A 257 -8.41 -14.92 8.05
N PRO A 258 -7.71 -14.15 7.16
CA PRO A 258 -6.88 -13.04 7.60
C PRO A 258 -7.72 -11.91 8.22
N ASP A 259 -7.10 -11.00 8.99
CA ASP A 259 -7.84 -9.87 9.57
C ASP A 259 -8.22 -8.83 8.51
N HIS A 260 -7.36 -8.68 7.48
CA HIS A 260 -7.58 -7.74 6.39
C HIS A 260 -7.28 -8.38 5.04
N ILE A 261 -8.11 -8.05 4.05
CA ILE A 261 -7.88 -8.34 2.62
C ILE A 261 -7.84 -7.00 1.89
N ARG A 262 -6.80 -6.78 1.08
CA ARG A 262 -6.67 -5.56 0.28
C ARG A 262 -6.58 -5.87 -1.20
N LEU A 263 -7.45 -5.23 -1.98
CA LEU A 263 -7.45 -5.34 -3.43
C LEU A 263 -6.50 -4.31 -4.04
N ARG A 264 -5.66 -4.77 -4.96
CA ARG A 264 -4.77 -3.95 -5.77
C ARG A 264 -4.81 -4.44 -7.20
N SER A 265 -5.70 -3.91 -8.03
CA SER A 265 -5.84 -4.32 -9.43
C SER A 265 -4.53 -4.25 -10.20
N LEU A 266 -4.31 -5.25 -11.06
CA LEU A 266 -3.13 -5.31 -11.91
C LEU A 266 -3.03 -4.07 -12.81
N HIS A 267 -1.85 -3.55 -12.91
CA HIS A 267 -1.42 -2.60 -13.93
C HIS A 267 -0.14 -3.13 -14.57
N VAL A 268 -0.11 -3.26 -15.88
CA VAL A 268 1.05 -3.75 -16.62
C VAL A 268 1.79 -2.56 -17.23
N SER A 269 3.06 -2.41 -16.90
CA SER A 269 3.92 -1.34 -17.43
C SER A 269 5.16 -1.91 -18.11
N PRO A 270 5.84 -1.15 -18.99
CA PRO A 270 7.06 -1.58 -19.68
C PRO A 270 8.20 -2.02 -18.74
N ALA A 271 8.18 -1.58 -17.49
CA ALA A 271 9.18 -1.96 -16.49
C ALA A 271 8.97 -3.36 -15.90
N MET A 272 7.84 -4.01 -16.20
CA MET A 272 7.49 -5.34 -15.71
C MET A 272 7.89 -6.43 -16.70
N PRO A 273 8.44 -7.59 -16.27
CA PRO A 273 8.65 -8.73 -17.17
C PRO A 273 7.37 -9.24 -17.86
N LEU A 274 6.20 -9.04 -17.23
CA LEU A 274 4.89 -9.39 -17.81
C LEU A 274 4.58 -8.61 -19.10
N TRP A 275 5.21 -7.42 -19.26
CA TRP A 275 5.04 -6.60 -20.47
C TRP A 275 5.40 -7.34 -21.76
N THR A 276 6.46 -8.13 -21.75
CA THR A 276 6.84 -8.95 -22.92
C THR A 276 5.72 -9.91 -23.31
N SER A 277 5.10 -10.60 -22.33
CA SER A 277 3.98 -11.50 -22.62
C SER A 277 2.74 -10.80 -23.16
N LEU A 278 2.52 -9.55 -22.75
CA LEU A 278 1.46 -8.72 -23.33
C LEU A 278 1.76 -8.36 -24.78
N GLN A 279 3.02 -8.03 -25.13
CA GLN A 279 3.42 -7.72 -26.51
C GLN A 279 3.34 -8.96 -27.42
N ASP A 280 3.68 -10.13 -26.91
CA ASP A 280 3.65 -11.40 -27.63
C ASP A 280 2.25 -12.04 -27.71
N ALA A 281 1.22 -11.35 -27.19
CA ALA A 281 -0.17 -11.84 -27.09
C ALA A 281 -0.32 -13.15 -26.28
N ASP A 282 0.65 -13.49 -25.44
CA ASP A 282 0.60 -14.62 -24.51
C ASP A 282 -0.23 -14.31 -23.26
N PHE A 283 -0.31 -13.03 -22.92
CA PHE A 283 -1.12 -12.49 -21.81
C PHE A 283 -2.11 -11.45 -22.33
N GLU A 284 -3.39 -11.62 -22.01
CA GLU A 284 -4.46 -10.67 -22.35
C GLU A 284 -4.97 -9.96 -21.09
N VAL A 285 -4.77 -8.64 -21.03
CA VAL A 285 -5.27 -7.82 -19.90
C VAL A 285 -6.80 -7.78 -19.96
N GLN A 286 -7.42 -7.88 -18.78
CA GLN A 286 -8.86 -7.66 -18.64
C GLN A 286 -9.21 -6.16 -18.76
N THR A 287 -10.39 -5.88 -19.31
CA THR A 287 -11.03 -4.57 -19.20
C THR A 287 -11.41 -4.28 -17.74
N GLU A 288 -11.69 -3.02 -17.41
CA GLU A 288 -12.14 -2.66 -16.05
C GLU A 288 -13.45 -3.36 -15.67
N ASP A 289 -14.37 -3.52 -16.63
CA ASP A 289 -15.63 -4.24 -16.42
C ASP A 289 -15.41 -5.74 -16.17
N GLU A 290 -14.46 -6.36 -16.84
CA GLU A 290 -14.07 -7.77 -16.61
C GLU A 290 -13.43 -7.95 -15.23
N VAL A 291 -12.58 -7.00 -14.79
CA VAL A 291 -12.00 -7.01 -13.43
C VAL A 291 -13.10 -6.85 -12.37
N VAL A 292 -14.11 -5.99 -12.59
CA VAL A 292 -15.24 -5.85 -11.66
C VAL A 292 -16.04 -7.15 -11.55
N ARG A 293 -16.27 -7.86 -12.66
CA ARG A 293 -16.92 -9.20 -12.63
C ARG A 293 -16.07 -10.25 -11.91
N GLU A 294 -14.75 -10.22 -12.08
CA GLU A 294 -13.82 -11.09 -11.34
C GLU A 294 -13.92 -10.83 -9.84
N ILE A 295 -13.94 -9.55 -9.42
CA ILE A 295 -14.09 -9.17 -8.01
C ILE A 295 -15.43 -9.66 -7.44
N ALA A 296 -16.52 -9.65 -8.23
CA ALA A 296 -17.81 -10.20 -7.80
C ALA A 296 -17.70 -11.69 -7.49
N VAL A 297 -17.12 -12.49 -8.41
CA VAL A 297 -16.91 -13.94 -8.20
C VAL A 297 -16.01 -14.20 -6.98
N PHE A 298 -14.98 -13.39 -6.80
CA PHE A 298 -14.08 -13.47 -5.67
C PHE A 298 -14.82 -13.21 -4.35
N ILE A 299 -15.58 -12.10 -4.25
CA ILE A 299 -16.32 -11.74 -3.02
C ILE A 299 -17.42 -12.75 -2.73
N ASP A 300 -18.13 -13.23 -3.75
CA ASP A 300 -19.18 -14.24 -3.59
C ASP A 300 -18.61 -15.55 -2.99
N GLY A 301 -17.39 -15.93 -3.36
CA GLY A 301 -16.69 -17.10 -2.81
C GLY A 301 -16.10 -16.92 -1.41
N LEU A 302 -16.10 -15.70 -0.83
CA LEU A 302 -15.51 -15.45 0.48
C LEU A 302 -16.43 -15.90 1.64
N GLU A 303 -15.87 -16.66 2.57
CA GLU A 303 -16.49 -17.10 3.83
C GLU A 303 -15.59 -16.73 5.01
N VAL A 304 -15.25 -15.44 5.13
CA VAL A 304 -14.29 -14.90 6.10
C VAL A 304 -14.90 -13.80 6.96
N THR A 305 -14.26 -13.53 8.10
CA THR A 305 -14.58 -12.39 8.96
C THR A 305 -13.67 -11.18 8.69
N SER A 306 -12.90 -11.24 7.64
CA SER A 306 -11.91 -10.22 7.25
C SER A 306 -12.56 -8.89 6.90
N TYR A 307 -11.85 -7.78 7.19
CA TYR A 307 -12.19 -6.49 6.61
C TYR A 307 -11.57 -6.37 5.21
N LEU A 308 -12.41 -6.34 4.18
CA LEU A 308 -12.00 -6.11 2.79
C LEU A 308 -11.84 -4.62 2.51
N GLN A 309 -10.78 -4.23 1.80
CA GLN A 309 -10.53 -2.85 1.38
C GLN A 309 -10.16 -2.77 -0.10
N SER A 310 -10.82 -1.85 -0.81
CA SER A 310 -10.59 -1.53 -2.23
C SER A 310 -10.00 -0.13 -2.40
N ASP A 311 -9.15 0.30 -1.47
CA ASP A 311 -8.64 1.66 -1.33
C ASP A 311 -7.47 2.02 -2.27
N HIS A 312 -7.10 1.15 -3.20
CA HIS A 312 -6.06 1.44 -4.17
C HIS A 312 -6.60 2.26 -5.36
N ILE A 313 -5.84 3.25 -5.81
CA ILE A 313 -6.27 4.19 -6.87
C ILE A 313 -6.62 3.48 -8.19
N LEU A 314 -6.02 2.33 -8.47
CA LEU A 314 -6.32 1.53 -9.65
C LEU A 314 -7.63 0.77 -9.59
N ASN A 315 -8.20 0.57 -8.39
CA ASN A 315 -9.50 -0.07 -8.26
C ASN A 315 -10.59 0.88 -8.75
N LEU A 316 -11.51 0.37 -9.54
CA LEU A 316 -12.57 1.19 -10.11
C LEU A 316 -13.61 1.56 -9.03
N LEU A 317 -14.06 0.56 -8.26
CA LEU A 317 -15.05 0.69 -7.20
C LEU A 317 -14.37 0.69 -5.82
N MET A 318 -14.00 1.87 -5.33
CA MET A 318 -13.32 2.01 -4.03
C MET A 318 -14.26 1.78 -2.84
N GLU A 319 -15.56 1.94 -3.02
CA GLU A 319 -16.56 1.69 -2.00
C GLU A 319 -16.91 0.20 -1.77
N VAL A 320 -16.31 -0.70 -2.55
CA VAL A 320 -16.36 -2.15 -2.31
C VAL A 320 -15.42 -2.48 -1.17
N GLU A 321 -15.85 -2.17 0.05
CA GLU A 321 -15.10 -2.36 1.29
C GLU A 321 -16.06 -2.69 2.45
N GLY A 322 -15.58 -3.37 3.47
CA GLY A 322 -16.35 -3.67 4.67
C GLY A 322 -15.95 -4.98 5.33
N ASN A 323 -16.61 -5.30 6.44
CA ASN A 323 -16.47 -6.59 7.11
C ASN A 323 -17.22 -7.66 6.30
N MET A 324 -16.54 -8.68 5.83
CA MET A 324 -17.15 -9.68 4.94
C MET A 324 -18.22 -10.54 5.63
N ALA A 325 -18.20 -10.66 6.94
CA ALA A 325 -19.29 -11.31 7.67
C ALA A 325 -20.61 -10.52 7.67
N GLU A 326 -20.54 -9.19 7.51
CA GLU A 326 -21.68 -8.29 7.62
C GLU A 326 -22.00 -7.57 6.31
N ASP A 327 -20.97 -7.15 5.57
CA ASP A 327 -21.08 -6.24 4.42
C ASP A 327 -20.96 -6.95 3.06
N LYS A 328 -20.78 -8.29 3.03
CA LYS A 328 -20.58 -9.03 1.78
C LYS A 328 -21.68 -8.72 0.75
N GLN A 329 -22.95 -8.81 1.14
CA GLN A 329 -24.07 -8.54 0.24
C GLN A 329 -24.06 -7.08 -0.24
N ARG A 330 -23.80 -6.12 0.62
CA ARG A 330 -23.69 -4.71 0.23
C ARG A 330 -22.58 -4.48 -0.80
N CYS A 331 -21.45 -5.16 -0.68
CA CYS A 331 -20.36 -5.09 -1.66
C CYS A 331 -20.79 -5.66 -3.01
N LEU A 332 -21.50 -6.81 -3.02
CA LEU A 332 -22.06 -7.40 -4.23
C LEU A 332 -23.11 -6.50 -4.88
N ASP A 333 -24.01 -5.91 -4.09
CA ASP A 333 -25.04 -4.98 -4.59
C ASP A 333 -24.43 -3.74 -5.29
N ILE A 334 -23.29 -3.22 -4.78
CA ILE A 334 -22.56 -2.13 -5.43
C ILE A 334 -22.01 -2.57 -6.80
N ILE A 335 -21.44 -3.76 -6.87
CA ILE A 335 -20.91 -4.33 -8.11
C ILE A 335 -22.05 -4.58 -9.11
N ASP A 336 -23.14 -5.19 -8.68
CA ASP A 336 -24.30 -5.48 -9.53
C ASP A 336 -24.93 -4.19 -10.06
N ARG A 337 -25.04 -3.16 -9.22
CA ARG A 337 -25.49 -1.83 -9.64
C ARG A 337 -24.60 -1.26 -10.75
N TYR A 338 -23.27 -1.35 -10.61
CA TYR A 338 -22.35 -0.91 -11.65
C TYR A 338 -22.52 -1.71 -12.94
N LEU A 339 -22.58 -3.03 -12.86
CA LEU A 339 -22.70 -3.91 -14.01
C LEU A 339 -24.05 -3.80 -14.73
N SER A 340 -25.10 -3.36 -14.04
CA SER A 340 -26.42 -3.11 -14.61
C SER A 340 -26.56 -1.76 -15.31
N LEU A 341 -25.58 -0.87 -15.20
CA LEU A 341 -25.56 0.39 -15.95
C LEU A 341 -25.45 0.13 -17.46
N SER A 342 -25.98 1.04 -18.28
CA SER A 342 -25.73 1.04 -19.73
C SER A 342 -24.25 1.22 -20.03
N ASP A 343 -23.81 0.82 -21.22
CA ASP A 343 -22.41 0.99 -21.67
C ASP A 343 -21.98 2.46 -21.61
N GLU A 344 -22.87 3.39 -21.94
CA GLU A 344 -22.59 4.84 -21.87
C GLU A 344 -22.42 5.32 -20.44
N GLU A 345 -23.23 4.84 -19.51
CA GLU A 345 -23.10 5.20 -18.09
C GLU A 345 -21.81 4.59 -17.49
N ARG A 346 -21.47 3.35 -17.83
CA ARG A 346 -20.21 2.75 -17.41
C ARG A 346 -19.01 3.54 -17.97
N LEU A 347 -19.08 3.94 -19.24
CA LEU A 347 -18.03 4.75 -19.85
C LEU A 347 -17.90 6.11 -19.15
N ASN A 348 -19.04 6.76 -18.86
CA ASN A 348 -19.07 8.01 -18.10
C ASN A 348 -18.43 7.82 -16.72
N PHE A 349 -18.81 6.77 -16.00
CA PHE A 349 -18.22 6.49 -14.68
C PHE A 349 -16.72 6.22 -14.75
N LYS A 350 -16.25 5.37 -15.68
CA LYS A 350 -14.83 5.07 -15.85
C LYS A 350 -14.01 6.33 -16.12
N LEU A 351 -14.42 7.14 -17.10
CA LEU A 351 -13.72 8.39 -17.43
C LEU A 351 -13.74 9.37 -16.26
N GLY A 352 -14.90 9.60 -15.64
CA GLY A 352 -15.03 10.51 -14.51
C GLY A 352 -14.22 10.07 -13.29
N ARG A 353 -14.14 8.74 -13.03
CA ARG A 353 -13.33 8.17 -11.97
C ARG A 353 -11.83 8.38 -12.22
N ARG A 354 -11.36 8.15 -13.46
CA ARG A 354 -9.95 8.34 -13.84
C ARG A 354 -9.56 9.82 -13.95
N ALA A 355 -10.50 10.70 -14.27
CA ALA A 355 -10.30 12.14 -14.26
C ALA A 355 -10.41 12.78 -12.85
N GLY A 356 -10.66 12.00 -11.79
CA GLY A 356 -10.80 12.49 -10.41
C GLY A 356 -12.09 13.26 -10.13
N LEU A 357 -13.09 13.15 -11.00
CA LEU A 357 -14.40 13.79 -10.83
C LEU A 357 -15.34 12.93 -9.98
N TYR A 358 -15.18 11.60 -10.01
CA TYR A 358 -15.94 10.65 -9.20
C TYR A 358 -15.02 9.90 -8.23
N ASN A 359 -15.54 9.64 -7.03
CA ASN A 359 -14.92 8.78 -6.04
C ASN A 359 -15.74 7.50 -5.81
N ARG A 360 -17.06 7.59 -5.96
CA ARG A 360 -18.04 6.53 -5.71
C ARG A 360 -19.05 6.44 -6.86
N LEU A 361 -19.69 5.29 -7.00
CA LEU A 361 -20.73 5.06 -7.99
C LEU A 361 -21.92 6.02 -7.84
N SER A 362 -22.24 6.40 -6.59
CA SER A 362 -23.30 7.38 -6.31
C SER A 362 -23.03 8.77 -6.89
N ASP A 363 -21.76 9.10 -7.21
CA ASP A 363 -21.40 10.40 -7.80
C ASP A 363 -21.95 10.58 -9.23
N LEU A 364 -22.36 9.49 -9.91
CA LEU A 364 -23.11 9.56 -11.17
C LEU A 364 -24.44 10.32 -11.03
N GLY A 365 -25.03 10.37 -9.84
CA GLY A 365 -26.25 11.14 -9.56
C GLY A 365 -26.03 12.66 -9.48
N ASP A 366 -24.79 13.14 -9.45
CA ASP A 366 -24.47 14.58 -9.54
C ASP A 366 -24.56 15.03 -10.99
N GLY A 367 -25.67 15.63 -11.37
CA GLY A 367 -25.95 16.05 -12.76
C GLY A 367 -24.86 16.95 -13.36
N TYR A 368 -24.27 17.86 -12.58
CA TYR A 368 -23.20 18.73 -13.07
C TYR A 368 -21.93 17.95 -13.45
N ARG A 369 -21.50 17.01 -12.57
CA ARG A 369 -20.32 16.17 -12.84
C ARG A 369 -20.60 15.22 -14.00
N HIS A 370 -21.79 14.61 -14.02
CA HIS A 370 -22.24 13.70 -15.08
C HIS A 370 -22.20 14.40 -16.47
N ASP A 371 -22.81 15.59 -16.58
CA ASP A 371 -22.84 16.35 -17.82
C ASP A 371 -21.44 16.78 -18.26
N LYS A 372 -20.58 17.19 -17.32
CA LYS A 372 -19.19 17.55 -17.59
C LYS A 372 -18.41 16.40 -18.20
N VAL A 373 -18.53 15.18 -17.65
CA VAL A 373 -17.88 13.98 -18.19
C VAL A 373 -18.50 13.60 -19.53
N GLY A 374 -19.83 13.66 -19.67
CA GLY A 374 -20.53 13.41 -20.93
C GLY A 374 -20.12 14.35 -22.05
N GLN A 375 -19.90 15.63 -21.75
CA GLN A 375 -19.34 16.59 -22.71
C GLN A 375 -17.91 16.24 -23.12
N ALA A 376 -17.05 15.80 -22.18
CA ALA A 376 -15.69 15.34 -22.47
C ALA A 376 -15.70 14.12 -23.41
N ILE A 377 -16.59 13.13 -23.17
CA ILE A 377 -16.77 11.97 -24.05
C ILE A 377 -17.20 12.40 -25.46
N LYS A 378 -18.18 13.28 -25.57
CA LYS A 378 -18.64 13.81 -26.87
C LYS A 378 -17.52 14.55 -27.62
N HIS A 379 -16.73 15.34 -26.90
CA HIS A 379 -15.61 16.08 -27.49
C HIS A 379 -14.52 15.14 -28.00
N LEU A 380 -14.15 14.11 -27.22
CA LEU A 380 -13.19 13.08 -27.65
C LEU A 380 -13.67 12.36 -28.91
N ARG A 381 -14.92 11.92 -28.95
CA ARG A 381 -15.52 11.24 -30.12
C ARG A 381 -15.60 12.16 -31.36
N ALA A 382 -15.86 13.44 -31.16
CA ALA A 382 -15.91 14.40 -32.28
C ALA A 382 -14.54 14.67 -32.93
N GLN A 383 -13.45 14.31 -32.23
CA GLN A 383 -12.08 14.39 -32.72
C GLN A 383 -11.53 13.03 -33.19
N ASP A 384 -12.39 12.07 -33.45
CA ASP A 384 -12.03 10.65 -33.72
C ASP A 384 -11.13 10.04 -32.63
N GLY A 385 -11.24 10.54 -31.39
CA GLY A 385 -10.46 10.10 -30.25
C GLY A 385 -11.00 8.82 -29.65
N ASP A 386 -10.08 7.96 -29.20
CA ASP A 386 -10.36 6.73 -28.45
C ASP A 386 -10.62 7.03 -26.97
N VAL A 387 -11.88 6.98 -26.53
CA VAL A 387 -12.27 7.26 -25.13
C VAL A 387 -11.70 6.19 -24.18
N GLU A 388 -11.67 4.91 -24.57
CA GLU A 388 -11.08 3.85 -23.74
C GLU A 388 -9.56 4.01 -23.63
N GLY A 389 -8.90 4.41 -24.72
CA GLY A 389 -7.49 4.78 -24.72
C GLY A 389 -7.20 5.96 -23.80
N GLU A 390 -8.06 6.98 -23.74
CA GLU A 390 -7.92 8.11 -22.80
C GLU A 390 -8.10 7.66 -21.34
N ILE A 391 -9.08 6.78 -21.04
CA ILE A 391 -9.25 6.18 -19.73
C ILE A 391 -7.98 5.43 -19.32
N LEU A 392 -7.40 4.63 -20.21
CA LEU A 392 -6.15 3.93 -19.97
C LEU A 392 -4.97 4.88 -19.74
N ARG A 393 -4.87 5.95 -20.54
CA ARG A 393 -3.84 6.99 -20.38
C ARG A 393 -3.92 7.66 -19.00
N LEU A 394 -5.13 8.04 -18.57
CA LEU A 394 -5.37 8.62 -17.24
C LEU A 394 -5.03 7.62 -16.14
N LYS A 395 -5.43 6.35 -16.27
CA LYS A 395 -5.08 5.29 -15.32
C LYS A 395 -3.57 5.12 -15.18
N ASN A 396 -2.84 5.19 -16.29
CA ASN A 396 -1.37 5.07 -16.31
C ASN A 396 -0.66 6.26 -15.65
N SER A 397 -1.30 7.42 -15.55
CA SER A 397 -0.72 8.60 -14.91
C SER A 397 -0.71 8.55 -13.37
N PHE A 398 -1.37 7.57 -12.77
CA PHE A 398 -1.39 7.38 -11.31
C PHE A 398 -0.21 6.57 -10.76
N ILE A 399 0.67 6.02 -11.63
CA ILE A 399 1.71 5.06 -11.23
C ILE A 399 3.09 5.47 -11.74
#